data_720d796332646261dc52a6403e6bc819
#
_entry.id   720d796332646261dc52a6403e6bc819
#
_cell.length_a   1.000
_cell.length_b   1.000
_cell.length_c   1.000
_cell.angle_alpha   90.00
_cell.angle_beta   90.00
_cell.angle_gamma   90.00
#
_symmetry.space_group_name_H-M   'P 1'
#
loop_
_entity.id
_entity.type
_entity.pdbx_description
1 polymer ?
#
loop_
_entity_poly.entity_id
_entity_poly.type
_entity_poly.pdbx_seq_one_letter_code
_entity_poly.pdbx_strand_id
1 'polypeptide(L)'
;DQPRSRGLGDVYKRQVNGNMVGDVMFFGAGAGKLPTASAVVGDIIDCVKHKGTNVCVIWDDEKLELAPTRDEVRSFFVRVKGNASDTAMVKEQFGDVEIITVDGLDNEFGFITDKMTEEAFDKAAANVDMISRIRIDDTKLQ
;
A
#
# COMPACT_ATOMS: atom_id res chain seq x y z
N ASP A 1 13.21 -15.47 23.33
CA ASP A 1 11.94 -15.62 22.60
C ASP A 1 11.66 -14.30 21.91
N GLN A 2 11.98 -14.21 20.64
CA GLN A 2 11.59 -13.04 19.87
C GLN A 2 10.06 -13.10 19.65
N PRO A 3 9.33 -11.98 19.85
CA PRO A 3 7.91 -11.96 19.60
C PRO A 3 7.65 -12.34 18.14
N ARG A 4 7.02 -13.48 17.94
CA ARG A 4 6.58 -13.90 16.61
C ARG A 4 5.61 -12.84 16.11
N SER A 5 5.99 -12.16 15.03
CA SER A 5 5.11 -11.28 14.30
C SER A 5 3.80 -12.02 14.03
N ARG A 6 2.70 -11.51 14.58
CA ARG A 6 1.38 -12.13 14.39
C ARG A 6 0.89 -11.83 12.97
N GLY A 7 1.40 -12.58 12.00
CA GLY A 7 0.72 -12.82 10.74
C GLY A 7 0.83 -11.78 9.63
N LEU A 8 1.37 -10.58 9.84
CA LEU A 8 1.49 -9.58 8.77
C LEU A 8 2.93 -9.24 8.36
N GLY A 9 3.93 -9.56 9.20
CA GLY A 9 5.33 -9.27 8.92
C GLY A 9 6.04 -10.32 8.05
N ASP A 10 5.53 -11.56 8.03
CA ASP A 10 6.21 -12.68 7.39
C ASP A 10 5.60 -13.07 6.04
N VAL A 11 4.50 -12.43 5.65
CA VAL A 11 3.80 -12.71 4.41
C VAL A 11 3.82 -11.47 3.52
N TYR A 12 4.40 -11.61 2.35
CA TYR A 12 4.42 -10.56 1.34
C TYR A 12 3.38 -10.85 0.26
N LYS A 13 2.63 -9.82 -0.09
CA LYS A 13 1.76 -9.78 -1.25
C LYS A 13 2.31 -8.76 -2.23
N ARG A 14 2.39 -9.14 -3.49
CA ARG A 14 2.71 -8.22 -4.56
C ARG A 14 1.68 -8.39 -5.66
N GLN A 15 0.94 -7.34 -5.92
CA GLN A 15 -0.08 -7.30 -6.97
C GLN A 15 0.46 -6.50 -8.14
N VAL A 16 0.25 -7.01 -9.33
CA VAL A 16 0.62 -6.36 -10.59
C VAL A 16 -0.60 -6.41 -11.49
N ASN A 17 -1.03 -5.26 -11.98
CA ASN A 17 -2.03 -5.16 -13.03
C ASN A 17 -1.33 -4.91 -14.36
N GLY A 18 -1.48 -5.83 -15.28
CA GLY A 18 -0.89 -5.74 -16.62
C GLY A 18 -1.96 -5.66 -17.70
N ASN A 19 -1.67 -4.89 -18.75
CA ASN A 19 -2.60 -4.64 -19.85
C ASN A 19 -3.02 -5.91 -20.62
N MET A 20 -2.18 -6.95 -20.61
CA MET A 20 -2.45 -8.22 -21.30
C MET A 20 -2.77 -9.36 -20.35
N VAL A 21 -2.16 -9.39 -19.17
CA VAL A 21 -2.32 -10.47 -18.20
C VAL A 21 -3.44 -10.19 -17.18
N GLY A 22 -3.87 -8.92 -17.07
CA GLY A 22 -4.80 -8.49 -16.04
C GLY A 22 -4.17 -8.47 -14.65
N ASP A 23 -4.95 -8.80 -13.64
CA ASP A 23 -4.50 -8.81 -12.25
C ASP A 23 -3.75 -10.11 -11.92
N VAL A 24 -2.50 -9.96 -11.47
CA VAL A 24 -1.67 -11.06 -10.98
C VAL A 24 -1.26 -10.77 -9.55
N MET A 25 -1.38 -11.76 -8.69
CA MET A 25 -0.95 -11.65 -7.30
C MET A 25 0.10 -12.70 -6.97
N PHE A 26 1.21 -12.25 -6.41
CA PHE A 26 2.25 -13.08 -5.83
C PHE A 26 2.11 -13.06 -4.31
N PHE A 27 2.02 -14.24 -3.73
CA PHE A 27 1.84 -14.42 -2.30
C PHE A 27 2.85 -15.45 -1.78
N GLY A 28 3.52 -15.13 -0.68
CA GLY A 28 4.47 -16.07 -0.09
C GLY A 28 5.03 -15.61 1.23
N ALA A 29 5.64 -16.53 1.95
CA ALA A 29 6.43 -16.22 3.13
C ALA A 29 7.77 -15.63 2.69
N GLY A 30 8.01 -14.34 3.02
CA GLY A 30 9.24 -13.63 2.64
C GLY A 30 10.34 -13.67 3.71
N ALA A 31 10.00 -14.03 4.95
CA ALA A 31 10.94 -14.09 6.07
C ALA A 31 10.82 -15.39 6.86
N GLY A 32 11.88 -15.73 7.60
CA GLY A 32 11.94 -16.92 8.43
C GLY A 32 13.02 -17.91 7.97
N LYS A 33 13.45 -18.78 8.87
CA LYS A 33 14.54 -19.74 8.63
C LYS A 33 14.27 -20.64 7.41
N LEU A 34 13.08 -21.24 7.35
CA LEU A 34 12.73 -22.19 6.29
C LEU A 34 12.49 -21.51 4.93
N PRO A 35 11.73 -20.42 4.81
CA PRO A 35 11.61 -19.73 3.53
C PRO A 35 12.94 -19.24 2.98
N THR A 36 13.79 -18.66 3.83
CA THR A 36 15.13 -18.21 3.41
C THR A 36 16.01 -19.37 2.99
N ALA A 37 16.05 -20.45 3.76
CA ALA A 37 16.82 -21.64 3.42
C ALA A 37 16.33 -22.26 2.09
N SER A 38 15.03 -22.32 1.86
CA SER A 38 14.43 -22.83 0.62
C SER A 38 14.86 -22.00 -0.59
N ALA A 39 14.86 -20.66 -0.47
CA ALA A 39 15.31 -19.77 -1.53
C ALA A 39 16.78 -19.98 -1.86
N VAL A 40 17.65 -19.99 -0.84
CA VAL A 40 19.10 -20.22 -1.01
C VAL A 40 19.39 -21.57 -1.66
N VAL A 41 18.75 -22.65 -1.20
CA VAL A 41 18.91 -23.98 -1.80
C VAL A 41 18.38 -24.00 -3.23
N GLY A 42 17.29 -23.31 -3.53
CA GLY A 42 16.77 -23.16 -4.88
C GLY A 42 17.80 -22.53 -5.81
N ASP A 43 18.42 -21.44 -5.40
CA ASP A 43 19.46 -20.74 -6.16
C ASP A 43 20.71 -21.62 -6.38
N ILE A 44 21.13 -22.38 -5.35
CA ILE A 44 22.26 -23.32 -5.48
C ILE A 44 21.94 -24.40 -6.52
N ILE A 45 20.75 -24.99 -6.48
CA ILE A 45 20.32 -26.00 -7.45
C ILE A 45 20.30 -25.42 -8.86
N ASP A 46 19.82 -24.20 -9.00
CA ASP A 46 19.75 -23.51 -10.30
C ASP A 46 21.16 -23.25 -10.85
N CYS A 47 22.07 -22.77 -10.01
CA CYS A 47 23.50 -22.62 -10.38
C CYS A 47 24.14 -23.95 -10.83
N VAL A 48 23.81 -25.06 -10.17
CA VAL A 48 24.34 -26.38 -10.54
C VAL A 48 23.78 -26.86 -11.88
N LYS A 49 22.50 -26.65 -12.13
CA LYS A 49 21.84 -26.99 -13.40
C LYS A 49 22.36 -26.19 -14.58
N HIS A 50 22.72 -24.93 -14.35
CA HIS A 50 23.22 -24.02 -15.37
C HIS A 50 24.76 -23.90 -15.35
N LYS A 51 25.47 -24.89 -14.82
CA LYS A 51 26.94 -24.89 -14.75
C LYS A 51 27.55 -24.70 -16.13
N GLY A 52 28.39 -23.66 -16.27
CA GLY A 52 29.03 -23.30 -17.53
C GLY A 52 28.17 -22.48 -18.50
N THR A 53 26.96 -22.13 -18.11
CA THR A 53 26.07 -21.25 -18.87
C THR A 53 25.80 -19.96 -18.08
N ASN A 54 26.11 -18.81 -18.65
CA ASN A 54 25.70 -17.54 -18.10
C ASN A 54 24.26 -17.26 -18.54
N VAL A 55 23.33 -17.24 -17.58
CA VAL A 55 22.00 -16.66 -17.80
C VAL A 55 22.18 -15.14 -17.74
N CYS A 56 22.46 -14.54 -18.89
CA CYS A 56 22.62 -13.09 -18.97
C CYS A 56 21.26 -12.42 -18.83
N VAL A 57 21.14 -11.54 -17.83
CA VAL A 57 20.07 -10.54 -17.79
C VAL A 57 20.52 -9.41 -18.72
N ILE A 58 19.71 -9.15 -19.75
CA ILE A 58 19.95 -8.02 -20.65
C ILE A 58 19.35 -6.79 -19.96
N TRP A 59 20.22 -5.88 -19.55
CA TRP A 59 19.81 -4.59 -19.03
C TRP A 59 19.70 -3.62 -20.20
N ASP A 60 18.59 -2.90 -20.25
CA ASP A 60 18.37 -1.81 -21.19
C ASP A 60 18.65 -0.49 -20.49
N ASP A 61 19.24 0.46 -21.20
CA ASP A 61 19.44 1.83 -20.72
C ASP A 61 18.18 2.69 -20.91
N GLU A 62 17.13 2.16 -21.54
CA GLU A 62 15.88 2.84 -21.72
C GLU A 62 15.21 3.09 -20.35
N LYS A 63 15.00 4.35 -20.05
CA LYS A 63 14.30 4.76 -18.83
C LYS A 63 12.82 4.90 -19.12
N LEU A 64 12.02 4.06 -18.49
CA LEU A 64 10.58 4.25 -18.48
C LEU A 64 10.23 5.50 -17.66
N GLU A 65 9.45 6.39 -18.24
CA GLU A 65 8.82 7.48 -17.51
C GLU A 65 7.71 6.91 -16.63
N LEU A 66 7.86 7.09 -15.31
CA LEU A 66 6.83 6.70 -14.36
C LEU A 66 5.75 7.78 -14.33
N ALA A 67 4.49 7.37 -14.36
CA ALA A 67 3.39 8.28 -14.14
C ALA A 67 3.51 8.93 -12.75
N PRO A 68 3.29 10.25 -12.63
CA PRO A 68 3.32 10.91 -11.34
C PRO A 68 2.21 10.36 -10.43
N THR A 69 2.57 9.92 -9.24
CA THR A 69 1.59 9.42 -8.26
C THR A 69 0.58 10.49 -7.82
N ARG A 70 0.92 11.78 -8.03
CA ARG A 70 0.05 12.91 -7.70
C ARG A 70 -1.20 13.01 -8.57
N ASP A 71 -1.13 12.46 -9.78
CA ASP A 71 -2.23 12.51 -10.76
C ASP A 71 -3.20 11.34 -10.57
N GLU A 72 -2.82 10.38 -9.75
CA GLU A 72 -3.64 9.21 -9.50
C GLU A 72 -4.84 9.57 -8.63
N VAL A 73 -6.03 9.16 -9.08
CA VAL A 73 -7.30 9.40 -8.39
C VAL A 73 -7.59 8.24 -7.44
N ARG A 74 -7.59 8.52 -6.14
CA ARG A 74 -7.82 7.52 -5.07
C ARG A 74 -8.68 8.08 -3.96
N SER A 75 -9.33 7.20 -3.21
CA SER A 75 -9.90 7.53 -1.90
C SER A 75 -8.82 7.45 -0.82
N PHE A 76 -9.00 8.20 0.24
CA PHE A 76 -8.08 8.24 1.37
C PHE A 76 -8.82 7.94 2.66
N PHE A 77 -8.24 7.07 3.48
CA PHE A 77 -8.58 6.99 4.89
C PHE A 77 -7.71 7.99 5.66
N VAL A 78 -8.33 8.87 6.39
CA VAL A 78 -7.66 9.96 7.10
C VAL A 78 -7.97 9.88 8.58
N ARG A 79 -6.95 10.01 9.44
CA ARG A 79 -7.10 10.17 10.88
C ARG A 79 -6.78 11.59 11.26
N VAL A 80 -7.65 12.19 12.05
CA VAL A 80 -7.52 13.58 12.52
C VAL A 80 -7.69 13.66 14.03
N LYS A 81 -7.06 14.67 14.62
CA LYS A 81 -7.32 15.03 16.02
C LYS A 81 -8.66 15.74 16.13
N GLY A 82 -9.35 15.46 17.21
CA GLY A 82 -10.64 16.05 17.51
C GLY A 82 -11.63 15.01 17.98
N ASN A 83 -12.84 15.44 18.15
CA ASN A 83 -13.96 14.56 18.54
C ASN A 83 -15.05 14.59 17.47
N ALA A 84 -16.06 13.76 17.63
CA ALA A 84 -17.15 13.64 16.65
C ALA A 84 -17.93 14.96 16.40
N SER A 85 -17.80 15.97 17.28
CA SER A 85 -18.39 17.31 17.07
C SER A 85 -17.55 18.18 16.11
N ASP A 86 -16.28 17.84 15.88
CA ASP A 86 -15.37 18.60 15.00
C ASP A 86 -15.53 18.21 13.52
N THR A 87 -16.46 17.31 13.23
CA THR A 87 -16.70 16.79 11.87
C THR A 87 -17.17 17.86 10.88
N ALA A 88 -17.76 18.97 11.37
CA ALA A 88 -18.25 20.05 10.52
C ALA A 88 -17.11 20.64 9.65
N MET A 89 -15.93 20.85 10.21
CA MET A 89 -14.76 21.37 9.48
C MET A 89 -14.30 20.39 8.40
N VAL A 90 -14.30 19.10 8.72
CA VAL A 90 -13.91 18.07 7.74
C VAL A 90 -14.92 18.02 6.59
N LYS A 91 -16.23 18.08 6.89
CA LYS A 91 -17.29 18.11 5.87
C LYS A 91 -17.23 19.37 5.00
N GLU A 92 -16.83 20.48 5.55
CA GLU A 92 -16.63 21.72 4.78
C GLU A 92 -15.50 21.58 3.74
N GLN A 93 -14.42 20.89 4.09
CA GLN A 93 -13.24 20.74 3.24
C GLN A 93 -13.34 19.55 2.26
N PHE A 94 -13.92 18.44 2.68
CA PHE A 94 -13.96 17.18 1.94
C PHE A 94 -15.36 16.77 1.44
N GLY A 95 -16.40 17.53 1.79
CA GLY A 95 -17.77 17.19 1.43
C GLY A 95 -18.40 16.18 2.39
N ASP A 96 -19.41 15.45 1.92
CA ASP A 96 -20.13 14.47 2.73
C ASP A 96 -19.32 13.16 2.83
N VAL A 97 -18.43 13.11 3.82
CA VAL A 97 -17.53 11.99 4.07
C VAL A 97 -18.08 11.02 5.12
N GLU A 98 -17.76 9.75 4.99
CA GLU A 98 -18.05 8.74 5.99
C GLU A 98 -17.13 8.91 7.21
N ILE A 99 -17.74 9.20 8.38
CA ILE A 99 -17.00 9.38 9.64
C ILE A 99 -16.90 8.03 10.36
N ILE A 100 -15.68 7.74 10.82
CA ILE A 100 -15.36 6.51 11.53
C ILE A 100 -14.85 6.86 12.92
N THR A 101 -15.52 6.35 13.93
CA THR A 101 -15.15 6.48 15.33
C THR A 101 -14.85 5.11 15.93
N VAL A 102 -13.97 5.08 16.92
CA VAL A 102 -13.63 3.85 17.65
C VAL A 102 -13.85 4.08 19.13
N ASP A 103 -14.55 3.17 19.78
CA ASP A 103 -14.82 3.25 21.21
C ASP A 103 -13.50 3.32 22.01
N GLY A 104 -13.43 4.29 22.93
CA GLY A 104 -12.24 4.52 23.76
C GLY A 104 -11.17 5.42 23.10
N LEU A 105 -11.43 5.98 21.93
CA LEU A 105 -10.59 6.98 21.26
C LEU A 105 -11.34 8.31 21.12
N ASP A 106 -11.49 9.03 22.24
CA ASP A 106 -12.32 10.24 22.28
C ASP A 106 -11.67 11.48 21.67
N ASN A 107 -10.36 11.46 21.42
CA ASN A 107 -9.59 12.61 20.97
C ASN A 107 -9.15 12.51 19.49
N GLU A 108 -9.62 11.53 18.78
CA GLU A 108 -9.40 11.37 17.36
C GLU A 108 -10.55 10.64 16.69
N PHE A 109 -10.72 10.89 15.41
CA PHE A 109 -11.64 10.16 14.55
C PHE A 109 -11.03 9.95 13.16
N GLY A 110 -11.61 9.04 12.40
CA GLY A 110 -11.24 8.81 11.01
C GLY A 110 -12.35 9.22 10.06
N PHE A 111 -11.99 9.40 8.79
CA PHE A 111 -12.97 9.51 7.71
C PHE A 111 -12.41 8.96 6.40
N ILE A 112 -13.30 8.62 5.48
CA ILE A 112 -12.97 8.20 4.14
C ILE A 112 -13.41 9.28 3.16
N THR A 113 -12.48 9.69 2.28
CA THR A 113 -12.79 10.70 1.24
C THR A 113 -13.42 10.05 0.02
N ASP A 114 -14.13 10.83 -0.77
CA ASP A 114 -14.37 10.51 -2.16
C ASP A 114 -13.06 10.38 -2.95
N LYS A 115 -13.14 9.84 -4.17
CA LYS A 115 -11.99 9.74 -5.07
C LYS A 115 -11.51 11.12 -5.49
N MET A 116 -10.24 11.40 -5.21
CA MET A 116 -9.60 12.66 -5.57
C MET A 116 -8.12 12.47 -5.89
N THR A 117 -7.51 13.43 -6.54
CA THR A 117 -6.05 13.46 -6.74
C THR A 117 -5.33 13.84 -5.45
N GLU A 118 -4.05 13.48 -5.32
CA GLU A 118 -3.26 13.92 -4.17
C GLU A 118 -3.17 15.44 -4.03
N GLU A 119 -3.12 16.15 -5.16
CA GLU A 119 -3.09 17.61 -5.14
C GLU A 119 -4.39 18.20 -4.55
N ALA A 120 -5.55 17.64 -4.95
CA ALA A 120 -6.83 18.05 -4.40
C ALA A 120 -6.93 17.73 -2.91
N PHE A 121 -6.43 16.55 -2.51
CA PHE A 121 -6.37 16.16 -1.11
C PHE A 121 -5.50 17.11 -0.29
N ASP A 122 -4.28 17.41 -0.74
CA ASP A 122 -3.34 18.29 -0.02
C ASP A 122 -3.93 19.71 0.15
N LYS A 123 -4.69 20.20 -0.83
CA LYS A 123 -5.41 21.48 -0.73
C LYS A 123 -6.52 21.44 0.32
N ALA A 124 -7.33 20.38 0.31
CA ALA A 124 -8.42 20.22 1.27
C ALA A 124 -7.91 19.99 2.70
N ALA A 125 -6.80 19.27 2.85
CA ALA A 125 -6.21 18.95 4.15
C ALA A 125 -5.42 20.11 4.79
N ALA A 126 -5.21 21.22 4.10
CA ALA A 126 -4.34 22.31 4.55
C ALA A 126 -4.69 22.90 5.93
N ASN A 127 -5.97 22.86 6.31
CA ASN A 127 -6.47 23.38 7.58
C ASN A 127 -6.95 22.29 8.55
N VAL A 128 -6.64 21.03 8.26
CA VAL A 128 -7.07 19.87 9.07
C VAL A 128 -5.89 19.35 9.90
N ASP A 129 -6.06 19.21 11.21
CA ASP A 129 -5.01 18.65 12.10
C ASP A 129 -4.94 17.12 11.90
N MET A 130 -4.32 16.73 10.78
CA MET A 130 -4.20 15.36 10.32
C MET A 130 -3.10 14.62 11.08
N ILE A 131 -3.44 13.44 11.62
CA ILE A 131 -2.49 12.52 12.26
C ILE A 131 -1.82 11.63 11.21
N SER A 132 -2.62 11.05 10.32
CA SER A 132 -2.12 10.17 9.26
C SER A 132 -3.13 10.02 8.13
N ARG A 133 -2.64 9.63 6.95
CA ARG A 133 -3.48 9.24 5.81
C ARG A 133 -2.98 7.93 5.19
N ILE A 134 -3.90 7.17 4.62
CA ILE A 134 -3.63 5.93 3.88
C ILE A 134 -4.43 5.99 2.59
N ARG A 135 -3.80 5.69 1.45
CA ARG A 135 -4.53 5.51 0.19
C ARG A 135 -5.33 4.22 0.24
N ILE A 136 -6.57 4.28 -0.21
CA ILE A 136 -7.43 3.11 -0.36
C ILE A 136 -7.30 2.61 -1.79
N ASP A 137 -6.99 1.34 -1.94
CA ASP A 137 -7.06 0.68 -3.23
C ASP A 137 -8.49 0.15 -3.45
N ASP A 138 -9.24 0.90 -4.28
CA ASP A 138 -10.62 0.55 -4.64
C ASP A 138 -10.68 -0.48 -5.79
N THR A 139 -9.55 -0.97 -6.26
CA THR A 139 -9.55 -2.05 -7.24
C THR A 139 -10.20 -3.27 -6.62
N LYS A 140 -11.47 -3.50 -6.96
CA LYS A 140 -12.14 -4.74 -6.59
C LYS A 140 -11.41 -5.87 -7.29
N LEU A 141 -10.81 -6.75 -6.51
CA LEU A 141 -10.45 -8.07 -6.98
C LEU A 141 -11.76 -8.73 -7.45
N GLN A 142 -11.94 -8.80 -8.77
CA GLN A 142 -13.05 -9.54 -9.38
C GLN A 142 -12.77 -11.03 -9.30
#